data_834a415cab49e6558f7a0f445882d1ef
#
_entry.id   834a415cab49e6558f7a0f445882d1ef
#
_cell.length_a   1.000
_cell.length_b   1.000
_cell.length_c   1.000
_cell.angle_alpha   90.00
_cell.angle_beta   90.00
_cell.angle_gamma   90.00
#
_symmetry.space_group_name_H-M   'P 1'
#
loop_
_entity.id
_entity.type
_entity.pdbx_description
1 polymer ?
#
loop_
_entity_poly.entity_id
_entity_poly.type
_entity_poly.pdbx_seq_one_letter_code
_entity_poly.pdbx_strand_id
1 'polypeptide(L)' 'MQSLLIGDELNSKIKFLLSSSADPDGARHYLGRLSQEDPVAFARLSASDAALQILIAIFSHSHFLSEEVLQHAE' A
#
# COMPACT_ATOMS: atom_id res chain seq x y z
N MET A 1 -19.69 -12.21 -5.17
CA MET A 1 -19.74 -12.34 -3.71
C MET A 1 -18.36 -12.56 -3.12
N GLN A 2 -17.69 -13.61 -3.57
CA GLN A 2 -16.38 -13.93 -3.00
C GLN A 2 -15.35 -12.87 -3.30
N SER A 3 -15.41 -12.26 -4.48
CA SER A 3 -14.47 -11.21 -4.81
C SER A 3 -14.65 -9.98 -3.91
N LEU A 4 -15.88 -9.73 -3.46
CA LEU A 4 -16.14 -8.66 -2.53
C LEU A 4 -15.56 -8.97 -1.16
N LEU A 5 -15.66 -10.24 -0.73
CA LEU A 5 -15.09 -10.65 0.55
C LEU A 5 -13.56 -10.50 0.52
N ILE A 6 -12.93 -10.90 -0.59
CA ILE A 6 -11.48 -10.76 -0.72
C ILE A 6 -11.11 -9.28 -0.68
N GLY A 7 -11.87 -8.45 -1.38
CA GLY A 7 -11.64 -7.02 -1.36
C GLY A 7 -11.78 -6.43 0.02
N ASP A 8 -12.79 -6.89 0.77
CA ASP A 8 -13.01 -6.41 2.13
C ASP A 8 -11.87 -6.79 3.05
N GLU A 9 -11.34 -8.02 2.90
CA GLU A 9 -10.21 -8.45 3.72
C GLU A 9 -8.99 -7.61 3.47
N LEU A 10 -8.71 -7.33 2.20
CA LEU A 10 -7.56 -6.50 1.85
C LEU A 10 -7.74 -5.08 2.36
N ASN A 11 -8.93 -4.52 2.19
CA ASN A 11 -9.21 -3.17 2.68
C ASN A 11 -9.07 -3.09 4.19
N SER A 12 -9.55 -4.10 4.91
CA SER A 12 -9.43 -4.12 6.36
C SER A 12 -7.98 -4.20 6.80
N LYS A 13 -7.18 -5.03 6.11
CA LYS A 13 -5.76 -5.16 6.39
C LYS A 13 -5.04 -3.84 6.16
N ILE A 14 -5.32 -3.19 5.04
CA ILE A 14 -4.70 -1.91 4.73
C ILE A 14 -5.09 -0.86 5.77
N LYS A 15 -6.36 -0.79 6.14
CA LYS A 15 -6.82 0.15 7.16
C LYS A 15 -6.11 -0.07 8.48
N PHE A 16 -5.96 -1.34 8.88
CA PHE A 16 -5.29 -1.65 10.13
C PHE A 16 -3.83 -1.20 10.10
N LEU A 17 -3.13 -1.52 9.02
CA LEU A 17 -1.73 -1.14 8.90
C LEU A 17 -1.56 0.36 8.82
N LEU A 18 -2.46 1.04 8.11
CA LEU A 18 -2.41 2.50 8.02
C LEU A 18 -2.63 3.15 9.38
N SER A 19 -3.58 2.65 10.15
CA SER A 19 -3.87 3.23 11.45
C SER A 19 -2.71 3.07 12.43
N SER A 20 -1.86 2.07 12.19
CA SER A 20 -0.67 1.84 13.01
C SER A 20 0.57 2.54 12.49
N SER A 21 0.47 3.21 11.33
CA SER A 21 1.64 3.84 10.71
C SER A 21 1.89 5.22 11.30
N ALA A 22 3.08 5.74 11.05
CA ALA A 22 3.47 7.06 11.55
C ALA A 22 2.70 8.18 10.84
N ASP A 23 2.32 7.98 9.59
CA ASP A 23 1.62 8.99 8.79
C ASP A 23 0.55 8.31 7.95
N PRO A 24 -0.63 8.02 8.53
CA PRO A 24 -1.67 7.31 7.79
C PRO A 24 -2.12 8.01 6.52
N ASP A 25 -2.25 9.34 6.58
CA ASP A 25 -2.73 10.09 5.41
C ASP A 25 -1.72 10.04 4.28
N GLY A 26 -0.44 10.23 4.59
CA GLY A 26 0.61 10.16 3.59
C GLY A 26 0.73 8.77 3.00
N ALA A 27 0.69 7.74 3.85
CA ALA A 27 0.77 6.37 3.37
C ALA A 27 -0.41 6.03 2.47
N ARG A 28 -1.62 6.48 2.84
CA ARG A 28 -2.80 6.24 2.02
C ARG A 28 -2.67 6.92 0.66
N HIS A 29 -2.14 8.13 0.66
CA HIS A 29 -1.94 8.87 -0.57
C HIS A 29 -1.02 8.11 -1.53
N TYR A 30 0.11 7.63 -1.02
CA TYR A 30 1.05 6.91 -1.87
C TYR A 30 0.53 5.54 -2.30
N LEU A 31 -0.20 4.85 -1.42
CA LEU A 31 -0.84 3.59 -1.81
C LEU A 31 -1.83 3.80 -2.94
N GLY A 32 -2.63 4.88 -2.84
CA GLY A 32 -3.57 5.22 -3.90
C GLY A 32 -2.88 5.50 -5.22
N ARG A 33 -1.79 6.24 -5.17
CA ARG A 33 -1.01 6.52 -6.38
C ARG A 33 -0.46 5.23 -6.98
N LEU A 34 0.08 4.35 -6.15
CA LEU A 34 0.63 3.09 -6.64
C LEU A 34 -0.44 2.26 -7.32
N SER A 35 -1.62 2.17 -6.71
CA SER A 35 -2.69 1.35 -7.27
C SER A 35 -3.19 1.91 -8.60
N GLN A 36 -3.10 3.22 -8.80
CA GLN A 36 -3.54 3.84 -10.05
C GLN A 36 -2.46 3.82 -11.12
N GLU A 37 -1.21 4.05 -10.74
CA GLU A 37 -0.12 4.16 -11.70
C GLU A 37 0.43 2.81 -12.09
N ASP A 38 0.41 1.84 -11.18
CA ASP A 38 0.93 0.51 -11.47
C ASP A 38 0.11 -0.54 -10.72
N PRO A 39 -1.11 -0.83 -11.21
CA PRO A 39 -1.97 -1.80 -10.52
C PRO A 39 -1.38 -3.20 -10.44
N VAL A 40 -0.53 -3.58 -11.38
CA VAL A 40 0.11 -4.89 -11.34
C VAL A 40 1.08 -4.98 -10.17
N ALA A 41 1.91 -3.94 -9.99
CA ALA A 41 2.83 -3.90 -8.86
C ALA A 41 2.07 -3.83 -7.54
N PHE A 42 1.00 -3.04 -7.49
CA PHE A 42 0.18 -2.95 -6.29
C PHE A 42 -0.40 -4.31 -5.90
N ALA A 43 -0.95 -5.03 -6.88
CA ALA A 43 -1.53 -6.35 -6.62
C ALA A 43 -0.47 -7.34 -6.14
N ARG A 44 0.71 -7.29 -6.76
CA ARG A 44 1.80 -8.19 -6.41
C ARG A 44 2.30 -7.93 -4.99
N LEU A 45 2.50 -6.67 -4.65
CA LEU A 45 2.98 -6.30 -3.32
C LEU A 45 1.94 -6.55 -2.25
N SER A 46 0.67 -6.34 -2.57
CA SER A 46 -0.42 -6.55 -1.62
C SER A 46 -0.67 -8.02 -1.33
N ALA A 47 -0.17 -8.91 -2.17
CA ALA A 47 -0.32 -10.34 -1.95
C ALA A 47 0.51 -10.85 -0.77
N SER A 48 1.51 -10.11 -0.35
CA SER A 48 2.38 -10.47 0.77
C SER A 48 2.17 -9.50 1.92
N ASP A 49 1.83 -10.02 3.10
CA ASP A 49 1.66 -9.18 4.28
C ASP A 49 2.96 -8.46 4.64
N ALA A 50 4.09 -9.14 4.55
CA ALA A 50 5.36 -8.54 4.87
C ALA A 50 5.71 -7.41 3.91
N ALA A 51 5.48 -7.63 2.61
CA ALA A 51 5.75 -6.60 1.62
C ALA A 51 4.85 -5.38 1.84
N LEU A 52 3.57 -5.63 2.15
CA LEU A 52 2.63 -4.53 2.39
C LEU A 52 3.03 -3.72 3.61
N GLN A 53 3.46 -4.38 4.68
CA GLN A 53 3.91 -3.69 5.88
C GLN A 53 5.14 -2.83 5.59
N ILE A 54 6.10 -3.35 4.85
CA ILE A 54 7.29 -2.59 4.49
C ILE A 54 6.92 -1.40 3.63
N LEU A 55 6.03 -1.60 2.67
CA LEU A 55 5.59 -0.55 1.78
C LEU A 55 4.93 0.60 2.55
N ILE A 56 4.04 0.26 3.47
CA ILE A 56 3.36 1.27 4.26
C ILE A 56 4.36 2.00 5.18
N ALA A 57 5.33 1.28 5.73
CA ALA A 57 6.37 1.90 6.54
C ALA A 57 7.16 2.92 5.72
N ILE A 58 7.54 2.57 4.50
CA ILE A 58 8.27 3.49 3.63
C ILE A 58 7.40 4.71 3.32
N PHE A 59 6.14 4.47 2.97
CA PHE A 59 5.23 5.54 2.58
C PHE A 59 4.94 6.50 3.74
N SER A 60 5.03 6.03 4.98
CA SER A 60 4.73 6.88 6.13
C SER A 60 5.97 7.56 6.70
N HIS A 61 7.17 7.08 6.39
CA HIS A 61 8.38 7.62 6.99
C HIS A 61 9.27 8.42 6.04
N SER A 62 9.17 8.18 4.75
CA SER A 62 10.09 8.83 3.81
C SER A 62 9.39 9.18 2.51
N HIS A 63 9.18 10.48 2.30
CA HIS A 63 8.61 10.94 1.04
C HIS A 63 9.56 10.67 -0.14
N PHE A 64 10.85 10.81 0.11
CA PHE A 64 11.83 10.56 -0.94
C PHE A 64 11.79 9.11 -1.42
N LEU A 65 11.82 8.16 -0.46
CA LEU A 65 11.78 6.75 -0.81
C LEU A 65 10.42 6.38 -1.41
N SER A 66 9.35 7.03 -0.96
CA SER A 66 8.03 6.79 -1.52
C SER A 66 7.98 7.15 -3.00
N GLU A 67 8.53 8.28 -3.37
CA GLU A 67 8.59 8.69 -4.77
C GLU A 67 9.46 7.73 -5.57
N GLU A 68 10.57 7.28 -4.99
CA GLU A 68 11.43 6.30 -5.65
C GLU A 68 10.70 4.99 -5.92
N VAL A 69 9.95 4.52 -4.94
CA VAL A 69 9.16 3.30 -5.10
C VAL A 69 8.16 3.46 -6.25
N LEU A 70 7.48 4.60 -6.31
CA LEU A 70 6.50 4.83 -7.36
C LEU A 70 7.13 4.88 -8.75
N GLN A 71 8.32 5.44 -8.86
CA GLN A 71 9.01 5.53 -10.14
C GLN A 71 9.55 4.17 -10.60
N HIS A 72 9.91 3.31 -9.67
CA HIS A 72 10.57 2.04 -9.97
C HIS A 72 9.78 0.84 -9.48
N ALA A 73 8.47 0.96 -9.41
CA ALA A 73 7.62 -0.07 -8.81
C ALA A 73 7.46 -1.30 -9.69
N GLU A 74 8.08 -1.34 -10.81
CA GLU A 74 8.01 -2.55 -11.61
C GLU A 74 8.77 -3.67 -10.96
#